data_3b2b0919ecee1e26ed8c6006b783c218
#
_entry.id   3b2b0919ecee1e26ed8c6006b783c218
#
_cell.length_a   1.000
_cell.length_b   1.000
_cell.length_c   1.000
_cell.angle_alpha   90.00
_cell.angle_beta   90.00
_cell.angle_gamma   90.00
#
_symmetry.space_group_name_H-M   'P 1'
#
loop_
_entity.id
_entity.type
_entity.pdbx_description
1 polymer ?
#
loop_
_entity_poly.entity_id
_entity_poly.type
_entity_poly.pdbx_seq_one_letter_code
_entity_poly.pdbx_strand_id
1 'polypeptide(L)'
;MIYIVDIEAVETRYTSEWKKYLPWQIQKHTQSKVTTISGGDTPQATTPGAFLNFGGTNVYKSNQLEQIATLFCEGKINDGDYFLYTDAWNPTVIQLRYMAELLGVNISIGGMWHAGSYDPADFLGRLIGDKPWVRHA
;
A
#
# COMPACT_ATOMS: atom_id res chain seq x y z
N MET A 1 -3.99 12.60 11.49
CA MET A 1 -4.18 12.38 10.04
C MET A 1 -4.19 10.88 9.74
N ILE A 2 -5.07 10.45 8.88
CA ILE A 2 -5.11 9.09 8.36
C ILE A 2 -4.68 9.13 6.89
N TYR A 3 -3.61 8.44 6.56
CA TYR A 3 -3.15 8.26 5.20
C TYR A 3 -3.59 6.88 4.71
N ILE A 4 -4.35 6.83 3.63
CA ILE A 4 -4.74 5.57 2.99
C ILE A 4 -3.77 5.32 1.85
N VAL A 5 -2.92 4.31 1.99
CA VAL A 5 -2.07 3.81 0.91
C VAL A 5 -2.91 2.81 0.14
N ASP A 6 -3.44 3.25 -0.98
CA ASP A 6 -4.48 2.50 -1.68
C ASP A 6 -3.94 1.33 -2.50
N ILE A 7 -4.83 0.41 -2.82
CA ILE A 7 -4.58 -0.67 -3.76
C ILE A 7 -4.86 -0.17 -5.18
N GLU A 8 -4.06 -0.62 -6.14
CA GLU A 8 -4.35 -0.27 -7.54
C GLU A 8 -5.69 -0.86 -7.98
N ALA A 9 -6.48 -0.03 -8.65
CA ALA A 9 -7.79 -0.43 -9.12
C ALA A 9 -7.69 -1.31 -10.37
N VAL A 10 -8.40 -2.43 -10.35
CA VAL A 10 -8.67 -3.25 -11.54
C VAL A 10 -10.18 -3.20 -11.74
N GLU A 11 -10.63 -2.67 -12.88
CA GLU A 11 -12.05 -2.37 -13.12
C GLU A 11 -13.01 -3.55 -12.89
N THR A 12 -12.56 -4.77 -13.15
CA THR A 12 -13.35 -5.99 -12.99
C THR A 12 -13.29 -6.58 -11.57
N ARG A 13 -12.69 -5.87 -10.63
CA ARG A 13 -12.47 -6.36 -9.26
C ARG A 13 -13.02 -5.43 -8.20
N TYR A 14 -13.26 -5.97 -7.02
CA TYR A 14 -13.68 -5.23 -5.84
C TYR A 14 -12.69 -4.12 -5.43
N THR A 15 -11.43 -4.18 -5.88
CA THR A 15 -10.42 -3.17 -5.56
C THR A 15 -10.77 -1.79 -6.06
N SER A 16 -11.50 -1.68 -7.18
CA SER A 16 -11.97 -0.39 -7.69
C SER A 16 -13.01 0.25 -6.77
N GLU A 17 -13.89 -0.56 -6.19
CA GLU A 17 -14.86 -0.09 -5.19
C GLU A 17 -14.19 0.34 -3.90
N TRP A 18 -13.20 -0.40 -3.44
CA TRP A 18 -12.42 -0.05 -2.25
C TRP A 18 -11.72 1.28 -2.42
N LYS A 19 -11.05 1.49 -3.55
CA LYS A 19 -10.38 2.74 -3.86
C LYS A 19 -11.34 3.93 -3.82
N LYS A 20 -12.55 3.74 -4.33
CA LYS A 20 -13.56 4.79 -4.45
C LYS A 20 -14.27 5.07 -3.13
N TYR A 21 -14.73 4.04 -2.44
CA TYR A 21 -15.65 4.20 -1.32
C TYR A 21 -15.00 4.17 0.05
N LEU A 22 -13.88 3.47 0.23
CA LEU A 22 -13.24 3.31 1.53
C LEU A 22 -12.78 4.64 2.13
N PRO A 23 -12.09 5.54 1.40
CA PRO A 23 -11.69 6.83 1.96
C PRO A 23 -12.90 7.65 2.44
N TRP A 24 -13.97 7.63 1.69
CA TRP A 24 -15.20 8.34 2.05
C TRP A 24 -15.86 7.74 3.29
N GLN A 25 -15.93 6.42 3.39
CA GLN A 25 -16.48 5.74 4.55
C GLN A 25 -15.66 6.02 5.82
N ILE A 26 -14.35 5.96 5.72
CA ILE A 26 -13.46 6.26 6.85
C ILE A 26 -13.63 7.72 7.27
N GLN A 27 -13.64 8.66 6.34
CA GLN A 27 -13.81 10.08 6.65
C GLN A 27 -15.16 10.36 7.33
N LYS A 28 -16.21 9.64 6.95
CA LYS A 28 -17.55 9.76 7.56
C LYS A 28 -17.58 9.32 9.02
N HIS A 29 -16.76 8.34 9.39
CA HIS A 29 -16.76 7.72 10.71
C HIS A 29 -15.60 8.16 11.63
N THR A 30 -14.77 9.09 11.18
CA THR A 30 -13.67 9.62 11.98
C THR A 30 -13.67 11.16 11.96
N GLN A 31 -13.11 11.74 13.02
CA GLN A 31 -12.84 13.18 13.07
C GLN A 31 -11.48 13.55 12.49
N SER A 32 -10.63 12.57 12.24
CA SER A 32 -9.33 12.77 11.63
C SER A 32 -9.47 13.11 10.15
N LYS A 33 -8.57 13.95 9.66
CA LYS A 33 -8.47 14.19 8.22
C LYS A 33 -7.94 12.95 7.53
N VAL A 34 -8.54 12.59 6.39
CA VAL A 34 -8.17 11.43 5.58
C VAL A 34 -7.59 11.91 4.25
N THR A 35 -6.44 11.36 3.90
CA THR A 35 -5.75 11.63 2.63
C THR A 35 -5.35 10.32 1.97
N THR A 36 -5.59 10.18 0.68
CA THR A 36 -5.23 8.99 -0.07
C THR A 36 -3.90 9.18 -0.78
N ILE A 37 -3.03 8.17 -0.66
CA ILE A 37 -1.76 8.07 -1.39
C ILE A 37 -1.97 7.01 -2.47
N SER A 38 -2.11 7.47 -3.71
CA SER A 38 -2.35 6.63 -4.87
C SER A 38 -1.14 6.61 -5.80
N GLY A 39 -0.91 5.49 -6.47
CA GLY A 39 0.18 5.36 -7.45
C GLY A 39 -0.12 5.95 -8.82
N GLY A 40 -1.29 6.55 -8.99
CA GLY A 40 -1.68 7.16 -10.28
C GLY A 40 -2.02 6.15 -11.37
N ASP A 41 -2.02 6.62 -12.60
CA ASP A 41 -2.27 5.78 -13.77
C ASP A 41 -1.00 5.05 -14.19
N THR A 42 -1.10 3.73 -14.31
CA THR A 42 -0.01 2.89 -14.74
C THR A 42 -0.49 1.94 -15.84
N PRO A 43 0.41 1.39 -16.67
CA PRO A 43 0.03 0.41 -17.67
C PRO A 43 -0.66 -0.79 -17.02
N GLN A 44 -1.92 -1.00 -17.35
CA GLN A 44 -2.76 -2.07 -16.77
C GLN A 44 -2.80 -3.33 -17.63
N ALA A 45 -2.19 -3.30 -18.80
CA ALA A 45 -2.22 -4.43 -19.72
C ALA A 45 -1.54 -5.65 -19.09
N THR A 46 -2.33 -6.71 -18.88
CA THR A 46 -1.83 -8.02 -18.47
C THR A 46 -1.74 -8.93 -19.68
N THR A 47 -0.78 -9.84 -19.68
CA THR A 47 -0.77 -10.95 -20.64
C THR A 47 -1.95 -11.89 -20.35
N PRO A 48 -2.53 -12.56 -21.36
CA PRO A 48 -3.59 -13.53 -21.13
C PRO A 48 -3.22 -14.55 -20.05
N GLY A 49 -4.11 -14.76 -19.08
CA GLY A 49 -3.89 -15.65 -17.94
C GLY A 49 -3.09 -15.06 -16.77
N ALA A 50 -2.56 -13.85 -16.89
CA ALA A 50 -1.89 -13.19 -15.80
C ALA A 50 -2.88 -12.46 -14.89
N PHE A 51 -2.62 -12.50 -13.59
CA PHE A 51 -3.46 -11.86 -12.57
C PHE A 51 -3.25 -10.34 -12.51
N LEU A 52 -2.01 -9.91 -12.64
CA LEU A 52 -1.58 -8.51 -12.60
C LEU A 52 -0.43 -8.30 -13.59
N ASN A 53 -0.27 -7.06 -14.02
CA ASN A 53 0.98 -6.63 -14.62
C ASN A 53 1.98 -6.36 -13.49
N PHE A 54 2.87 -7.32 -13.22
CA PHE A 54 3.83 -7.21 -12.11
C PHE A 54 4.82 -6.05 -12.26
N GLY A 55 5.15 -5.67 -13.48
CA GLY A 55 5.93 -4.45 -13.70
C GLY A 55 5.15 -3.19 -13.35
N GLY A 56 3.94 -3.08 -13.87
CA GLY A 56 3.05 -1.94 -13.64
C GLY A 56 2.68 -1.76 -12.17
N THR A 57 2.40 -2.84 -11.45
CA THR A 57 2.09 -2.76 -10.01
C THR A 57 3.26 -2.21 -9.20
N ASN A 58 4.50 -2.52 -9.59
CA ASN A 58 5.67 -1.98 -8.92
C ASN A 58 5.91 -0.51 -9.25
N VAL A 59 5.58 -0.06 -10.45
CA VAL A 59 5.57 1.38 -10.78
C VAL A 59 4.55 2.11 -9.92
N TYR A 60 3.35 1.56 -9.79
CA TYR A 60 2.30 2.12 -8.93
C TYR A 60 2.77 2.29 -7.48
N LYS A 61 3.34 1.24 -6.91
CA LYS A 61 3.86 1.26 -5.53
C LYS A 61 5.05 2.18 -5.36
N SER A 62 5.93 2.28 -6.37
CA SER A 62 7.04 3.22 -6.35
C SER A 62 6.58 4.68 -6.37
N ASN A 63 5.51 4.98 -7.09
CA ASN A 63 4.89 6.31 -7.07
C ASN A 63 4.29 6.63 -5.71
N GLN A 64 3.70 5.65 -5.04
CA GLN A 64 3.24 5.81 -3.65
C GLN A 64 4.41 6.08 -2.71
N LEU A 65 5.51 5.37 -2.88
CA LEU A 65 6.71 5.55 -2.06
C LEU A 65 7.29 6.95 -2.21
N GLU A 66 7.37 7.47 -3.43
CA GLU A 66 7.83 8.84 -3.67
C GLU A 66 6.97 9.87 -2.93
N GLN A 67 5.65 9.71 -2.96
CA GLN A 67 4.75 10.58 -2.23
C GLN A 67 4.97 10.51 -0.72
N ILE A 68 5.12 9.31 -0.17
CA ILE A 68 5.39 9.10 1.26
C ILE A 68 6.73 9.78 1.64
N ALA A 69 7.78 9.55 0.87
CA ALA A 69 9.08 10.15 1.12
C ALA A 69 9.02 11.69 1.05
N THR A 70 8.26 12.23 0.11
CA THR A 70 8.04 13.67 -0.03
C THR A 70 7.33 14.26 1.18
N LEU A 71 6.32 13.57 1.70
CA LEU A 71 5.61 14.00 2.92
C LEU A 71 6.55 14.06 4.12
N PHE A 72 7.46 13.10 4.27
CA PHE A 72 8.49 13.15 5.31
C PHE A 72 9.46 14.30 5.09
N CYS A 73 9.94 14.49 3.86
CA CYS A 73 10.85 15.57 3.50
C CYS A 73 10.28 16.95 3.79
N GLU A 74 8.98 17.12 3.57
CA GLU A 74 8.26 18.36 3.83
C GLU A 74 7.82 18.54 5.30
N GLY A 75 8.14 17.59 6.16
CA GLY A 75 7.76 17.63 7.58
C GLY A 75 6.26 17.53 7.84
N LYS A 76 5.51 16.89 6.94
CA LYS A 76 4.05 16.76 7.04
C LYS A 76 3.59 15.54 7.82
N ILE A 77 4.48 14.60 8.11
CA ILE A 77 4.18 13.42 8.93
C ILE A 77 4.46 13.73 10.38
N ASN A 78 3.47 13.53 11.23
CA ASN A 78 3.52 13.87 12.65
C ASN A 78 3.28 12.64 13.53
N ASP A 79 3.70 12.76 14.79
CA ASP A 79 3.37 11.74 15.79
C ASP A 79 1.86 11.53 15.87
N GLY A 80 1.45 10.27 15.91
CA GLY A 80 0.05 9.87 15.95
C GLY A 80 -0.60 9.70 14.57
N ASP A 81 0.09 10.01 13.48
CA ASP A 81 -0.43 9.73 12.15
C ASP A 81 -0.57 8.23 11.90
N TYR A 82 -1.59 7.86 11.16
CA TYR A 82 -1.94 6.48 10.87
C TYR A 82 -1.86 6.22 9.37
N PHE A 83 -1.14 5.18 8.98
CA PHE A 83 -1.06 4.71 7.61
C PHE A 83 -1.87 3.42 7.46
N LEU A 84 -2.92 3.46 6.66
CA LEU A 84 -3.76 2.31 6.36
C LEU A 84 -3.45 1.80 4.95
N TYR A 85 -2.85 0.62 4.89
CA TYR A 85 -2.64 -0.10 3.64
C TYR A 85 -3.88 -0.92 3.30
N THR A 86 -4.53 -0.59 2.20
CA THR A 86 -5.70 -1.38 1.74
C THR A 86 -5.30 -2.68 1.08
N ASP A 87 -4.02 -2.83 0.78
CA ASP A 87 -3.34 -4.11 0.53
C ASP A 87 -2.03 -4.11 1.31
N ALA A 88 -1.95 -4.95 2.34
CA ALA A 88 -0.78 -5.00 3.22
C ALA A 88 0.46 -5.59 2.52
N TRP A 89 0.28 -6.31 1.41
CA TRP A 89 1.39 -6.77 0.59
C TRP A 89 1.87 -5.66 -0.35
N ASN A 90 2.47 -4.65 0.25
CA ASN A 90 3.04 -3.50 -0.42
C ASN A 90 4.43 -3.23 0.17
N PRO A 91 5.52 -3.41 -0.61
CA PRO A 91 6.88 -3.29 -0.06
C PRO A 91 7.21 -1.88 0.45
N THR A 92 6.43 -0.87 0.11
CA THR A 92 6.63 0.48 0.66
C THR A 92 6.47 0.54 2.17
N VAL A 93 5.79 -0.42 2.80
CA VAL A 93 5.63 -0.49 4.25
C VAL A 93 6.99 -0.60 4.96
N ILE A 94 7.93 -1.30 4.36
CA ILE A 94 9.28 -1.47 4.90
C ILE A 94 9.99 -0.11 4.96
N GLN A 95 9.96 0.63 3.86
CA GLN A 95 10.62 1.94 3.80
C GLN A 95 9.87 3.00 4.61
N LEU A 96 8.56 2.91 4.70
CA LEU A 96 7.77 3.76 5.60
C LEU A 96 8.24 3.60 7.06
N ARG A 97 8.38 2.36 7.52
CA ARG A 97 8.90 2.08 8.88
C ARG A 97 10.33 2.60 9.05
N TYR A 98 11.17 2.32 8.07
CA TYR A 98 12.56 2.81 8.06
C TYR A 98 12.62 4.34 8.19
N MET A 99 11.86 5.07 7.39
CA MET A 99 11.86 6.54 7.42
C MET A 99 11.31 7.09 8.75
N ALA A 100 10.22 6.50 9.26
CA ALA A 100 9.64 6.93 10.51
C ALA A 100 10.62 6.77 11.69
N GLU A 101 11.28 5.63 11.76
CA GLU A 101 12.28 5.37 12.82
C GLU A 101 13.52 6.24 12.67
N LEU A 102 14.03 6.40 11.44
CA LEU A 102 15.19 7.25 11.16
C LEU A 102 14.94 8.71 11.56
N LEU A 103 13.75 9.22 11.31
CA LEU A 103 13.39 10.61 11.58
C LEU A 103 12.73 10.81 12.96
N GLY A 104 12.56 9.75 13.72
CA GLY A 104 12.03 9.82 15.09
C GLY A 104 10.55 10.21 15.14
N VAL A 105 9.76 9.84 14.13
CA VAL A 105 8.32 10.10 14.08
C VAL A 105 7.55 8.84 14.49
N ASN A 106 6.66 9.00 15.46
CA ASN A 106 5.87 7.89 15.98
C ASN A 106 4.55 7.75 15.23
N ILE A 107 4.49 6.81 14.31
CA ILE A 107 3.32 6.51 13.48
C ILE A 107 2.75 5.13 13.79
N SER A 108 1.48 4.93 13.40
CA SER A 108 0.84 3.62 13.41
C SER A 108 0.62 3.14 11.98
N ILE A 109 0.78 1.84 11.76
CA ILE A 109 0.56 1.21 10.46
C ILE A 109 -0.43 0.07 10.63
N GLY A 110 -1.44 0.04 9.79
CA GLY A 110 -2.39 -1.05 9.68
C GLY A 110 -2.59 -1.47 8.23
N GLY A 111 -3.10 -2.65 8.02
CA GLY A 111 -3.29 -3.14 6.66
C GLY A 111 -4.25 -4.32 6.57
N MET A 112 -4.72 -4.57 5.37
CA MET A 112 -5.59 -5.69 5.03
C MET A 112 -4.85 -6.66 4.12
N TRP A 113 -4.89 -7.94 4.47
CA TRP A 113 -4.24 -9.00 3.71
C TRP A 113 -5.22 -9.61 2.73
N HIS A 114 -5.03 -9.34 1.44
CA HIS A 114 -5.78 -9.98 0.35
C HIS A 114 -5.05 -11.20 -0.20
N ALA A 115 -3.73 -11.20 -0.11
CA ALA A 115 -2.84 -12.27 -0.50
C ALA A 115 -1.67 -12.34 0.47
N GLY A 116 -0.99 -13.47 0.54
CA GLY A 116 0.12 -13.64 1.47
C GLY A 116 1.23 -14.52 0.91
N SER A 117 2.47 -14.15 1.20
CA SER A 117 3.65 -14.93 0.81
C SER A 117 3.85 -16.19 1.64
N TYR A 118 3.16 -16.31 2.77
CA TYR A 118 3.24 -17.47 3.65
C TYR A 118 2.23 -18.57 3.30
N ASP A 119 1.24 -18.27 2.47
CA ASP A 119 0.27 -19.27 2.01
C ASP A 119 0.80 -19.98 0.76
N PRO A 120 1.11 -21.29 0.83
CA PRO A 120 1.64 -22.02 -0.31
C PRO A 120 0.62 -22.18 -1.45
N ALA A 121 -0.67 -21.97 -1.17
CA ALA A 121 -1.73 -21.99 -2.19
C ALA A 121 -1.90 -20.63 -2.90
N ASP A 122 -1.41 -19.55 -2.30
CA ASP A 122 -1.45 -18.21 -2.88
C ASP A 122 -0.34 -18.04 -3.94
N PHE A 123 -0.58 -17.16 -4.92
CA PHE A 123 0.41 -16.91 -5.96
C PHE A 123 1.71 -16.30 -5.40
N LEU A 124 1.62 -15.44 -4.40
CA LEU A 124 2.81 -14.89 -3.73
C LEU A 124 3.59 -15.97 -2.99
N GLY A 125 2.90 -16.85 -2.28
CA GLY A 125 3.54 -17.97 -1.60
C GLY A 125 4.26 -18.91 -2.57
N ARG A 126 3.68 -19.15 -3.73
CA ARG A 126 4.30 -19.99 -4.77
C ARG A 126 5.50 -19.33 -5.43
N LEU A 127 5.48 -18.00 -5.61
CA LEU A 127 6.54 -17.26 -6.30
C LEU A 127 7.71 -16.93 -5.37
N ILE A 128 7.45 -16.49 -4.18
CA ILE A 128 8.46 -15.88 -3.30
C ILE A 128 8.44 -16.37 -1.85
N GLY A 129 7.53 -17.27 -1.48
CA GLY A 129 7.36 -17.70 -0.08
C GLY A 129 8.58 -18.36 0.54
N ASP A 130 9.46 -18.95 -0.28
CA ASP A 130 10.72 -19.57 0.13
C ASP A 130 11.91 -18.60 0.17
N LYS A 131 11.74 -17.36 -0.25
CA LYS A 131 12.83 -16.38 -0.30
C LYS A 131 13.13 -15.82 1.10
N PRO A 132 14.42 -15.81 1.52
CA PRO A 132 14.78 -15.38 2.88
C PRO A 132 14.34 -13.95 3.23
N TRP A 133 14.39 -13.02 2.28
CA TRP A 133 14.06 -11.62 2.51
C TRP A 133 12.57 -11.40 2.80
N VAL A 134 11.71 -12.31 2.37
CA VAL A 134 10.24 -12.23 2.61
C VAL A 134 9.92 -12.20 4.10
N ARG A 135 10.72 -12.87 4.92
CA ARG A 135 10.53 -12.91 6.37
C ARG A 135 10.78 -11.57 7.06
N HIS A 136 11.41 -10.63 6.39
CA HIS A 136 11.70 -9.29 6.89
C HIS A 136 10.71 -8.25 6.33
N ALA A 137 9.91 -8.64 5.38
CA ALA A 137 8.83 -7.81 4.83
C ALA A 137 7.51 -8.05 5.60
#